data_f55ac8d48aef1cf292770a980254ce7f
#
_entry.id   f55ac8d48aef1cf292770a980254ce7f
#
_cell.length_a   1.000
_cell.length_b   1.000
_cell.length_c   1.000
_cell.angle_alpha   90.00
_cell.angle_beta   90.00
_cell.angle_gamma   90.00
#
_symmetry.space_group_name_H-M   'P 1'
#
loop_
_entity.id
_entity.type
_entity.pdbx_description
1 polymer ?
#
loop_
_entity_poly.entity_id
_entity_poly.type
_entity_poly.pdbx_seq_one_letter_code
_entity_poly.pdbx_strand_id
1 'polypeptide(L)'
;MKQKKVILLIILISLAVALLCYTLWMQHFQTVSLGFLSQGIASNRQQLTSIPEPSSQTPQDISTDENSTEHKQEDTNLATDTIQQEKLAIIQSVQENNYYCVTACIQMTLRYHHAVNLSQSELAQQLHTDPVTGTEYADMAVVLNTYLFHKDTIPTATEAGYRVQTLKATDDAEKTAQVFAQRCEQNIKDGYPVFAAVDLHALYPSLPQANHMVLVHGYQKEHNRITSYYILDPYPPVQDAVYQGLKTFTAEELIHAMLVNEEPAYIW
;
A
#
# COMPACT_ATOMS: atom_id res chain seq x y z
N MET A 1 -33.72 48.86 24.27
CA MET A 1 -34.46 47.89 23.42
C MET A 1 -34.01 47.86 21.95
N LYS A 2 -33.75 49.02 21.30
CA LYS A 2 -33.36 49.06 19.87
C LYS A 2 -32.01 48.34 19.55
N GLN A 3 -30.96 48.51 20.39
CA GLN A 3 -29.67 47.91 20.18
C GLN A 3 -29.68 46.36 20.20
N LYS A 4 -30.42 45.73 21.12
CA LYS A 4 -30.55 44.25 21.18
C LYS A 4 -31.22 43.69 19.92
N LYS A 5 -32.19 44.41 19.33
CA LYS A 5 -32.85 44.00 18.09
C LYS A 5 -31.89 44.07 16.88
N VAL A 6 -31.01 45.06 16.82
CA VAL A 6 -30.01 45.21 15.76
C VAL A 6 -28.98 44.10 15.83
N ILE A 7 -28.46 43.78 17.01
CA ILE A 7 -27.49 42.70 17.23
C ILE A 7 -28.10 41.33 16.83
N LEU A 8 -29.36 41.09 17.22
CA LEU A 8 -30.05 39.84 16.84
C LEU A 8 -30.24 39.73 15.33
N LEU A 9 -30.56 40.85 14.65
CA LEU A 9 -30.71 40.88 13.20
C LEU A 9 -29.37 40.55 12.47
N ILE A 10 -28.25 41.11 12.97
CA ILE A 10 -26.90 40.84 12.41
C ILE A 10 -26.55 39.36 12.56
N ILE A 11 -26.82 38.76 13.72
CA ILE A 11 -26.57 37.33 13.94
C ILE A 11 -27.42 36.46 13.01
N LEU A 12 -28.66 36.78 12.81
CA LEU A 12 -29.53 36.02 11.89
C LEU A 12 -29.08 36.13 10.43
N ILE A 13 -28.63 37.32 9.99
CA ILE A 13 -28.10 37.53 8.65
C ILE A 13 -26.79 36.71 8.47
N SER A 14 -25.87 36.71 9.43
CA SER A 14 -24.63 35.97 9.34
C SER A 14 -24.87 34.46 9.30
N LEU A 15 -25.81 33.92 10.06
CA LEU A 15 -26.24 32.53 10.01
C LEU A 15 -26.85 32.15 8.65
N ALA A 16 -27.69 33.02 8.08
CA ALA A 16 -28.30 32.79 6.77
C ALA A 16 -27.25 32.78 5.65
N VAL A 17 -26.25 33.67 5.69
CA VAL A 17 -25.13 33.68 4.74
C VAL A 17 -24.27 32.44 4.87
N ALA A 18 -23.95 32.00 6.09
CA ALA A 18 -23.18 30.77 6.31
C ALA A 18 -23.91 29.53 5.77
N LEU A 19 -25.24 29.45 5.97
CA LEU A 19 -26.05 28.36 5.45
C LEU A 19 -26.09 28.36 3.91
N LEU A 20 -26.20 29.52 3.29
CA LEU A 20 -26.17 29.65 1.84
C LEU A 20 -24.81 29.23 1.25
N CYS A 21 -23.71 29.67 1.86
CA CYS A 21 -22.38 29.24 1.45
C CYS A 21 -22.19 27.73 1.56
N TYR A 22 -22.69 27.13 2.64
CA TYR A 22 -22.64 25.67 2.83
C TYR A 22 -23.44 24.91 1.76
N THR A 23 -24.65 25.37 1.42
CA THR A 23 -25.47 24.71 0.39
C THR A 23 -24.85 24.85 -1.01
N LEU A 24 -24.26 25.99 -1.35
CA LEU A 24 -23.56 26.19 -2.61
C LEU A 24 -22.31 25.32 -2.71
N TRP A 25 -21.57 25.19 -1.62
CA TRP A 25 -20.40 24.30 -1.54
C TRP A 25 -20.80 22.84 -1.74
N MET A 26 -21.87 22.38 -1.09
CA MET A 26 -22.40 21.02 -1.25
C MET A 26 -22.88 20.73 -2.69
N GLN A 27 -23.53 21.69 -3.35
CA GLN A 27 -23.96 21.54 -4.74
C GLN A 27 -22.74 21.46 -5.70
N HIS A 28 -21.71 22.24 -5.46
CA HIS A 28 -20.48 22.20 -6.26
C HIS A 28 -19.77 20.85 -6.08
N PHE A 29 -19.74 20.31 -4.88
CA PHE A 29 -19.15 18.99 -4.60
C PHE A 29 -19.87 17.86 -5.33
N GLN A 30 -21.21 17.87 -5.39
CA GLN A 30 -21.99 16.87 -6.11
C GLN A 30 -21.79 16.93 -7.64
N THR A 31 -21.66 18.11 -8.22
CA THR A 31 -21.43 18.26 -9.67
C THR A 31 -20.05 17.79 -10.10
N VAL A 32 -19.01 17.99 -9.28
CA VAL A 32 -17.66 17.50 -9.52
C VAL A 32 -17.63 15.97 -9.43
N SER A 33 -18.29 15.38 -8.44
CA SER A 33 -18.32 13.92 -8.24
C SER A 33 -19.00 13.17 -9.41
N LEU A 34 -20.09 13.72 -9.95
CA LEU A 34 -20.78 13.15 -11.13
C LEU A 34 -19.96 13.28 -12.44
N GLY A 35 -19.16 14.32 -12.57
CA GLY A 35 -18.27 14.53 -13.73
C GLY A 35 -17.17 13.47 -13.82
N PHE A 36 -16.58 13.07 -12.71
CA PHE A 36 -15.55 12.01 -12.65
C PHE A 36 -16.10 10.61 -12.99
N LEU A 37 -17.33 10.30 -12.58
CA LEU A 37 -17.97 9.02 -12.91
C LEU A 37 -18.28 8.89 -14.40
N SER A 38 -18.66 9.98 -15.08
CA SER A 38 -18.96 9.93 -16.52
C SER A 38 -17.72 9.77 -17.41
N GLN A 39 -16.58 10.34 -17.01
CA GLN A 39 -15.31 10.19 -17.74
C GLN A 39 -14.70 8.78 -17.57
N GLY A 40 -14.80 8.17 -16.39
CA GLY A 40 -14.32 6.81 -16.12
C GLY A 40 -15.03 5.73 -16.97
N ILE A 41 -16.33 5.90 -17.22
CA ILE A 41 -17.13 4.96 -18.02
C ILE A 41 -16.84 5.08 -19.53
N ALA A 42 -16.52 6.29 -20.02
CA ALA A 42 -16.20 6.51 -21.43
C ALA A 42 -14.82 5.92 -21.82
N SER A 43 -13.82 6.02 -20.93
CA SER A 43 -12.47 5.48 -21.15
C SER A 43 -12.42 3.95 -21.18
N ASN A 44 -13.26 3.28 -20.39
CA ASN A 44 -13.26 1.81 -20.31
C ASN A 44 -13.97 1.15 -21.51
N ARG A 45 -14.77 1.90 -22.27
CA ARG A 45 -15.49 1.37 -23.45
C ARG A 45 -14.64 1.34 -24.73
N GLN A 46 -13.57 2.13 -24.79
CA GLN A 46 -12.67 2.16 -25.96
C GLN A 46 -11.59 1.06 -25.94
N GLN A 47 -11.31 0.44 -24.81
CA GLN A 47 -10.31 -0.65 -24.71
C GLN A 47 -10.84 -2.06 -24.99
N LEU A 48 -12.16 -2.24 -25.16
CA LEU A 48 -12.79 -3.56 -25.38
C LEU A 48 -13.00 -3.96 -26.85
N THR A 49 -12.54 -3.17 -27.83
CA THR A 49 -12.79 -3.43 -29.26
C THR A 49 -11.58 -3.87 -30.08
N SER A 50 -10.46 -4.24 -29.46
CA SER A 50 -9.26 -4.68 -30.18
C SER A 50 -8.63 -5.97 -29.64
N ILE A 51 -9.39 -7.07 -29.67
CA ILE A 51 -8.84 -8.42 -29.51
C ILE A 51 -9.01 -9.14 -30.84
N PRO A 52 -7.94 -9.58 -31.54
CA PRO A 52 -8.06 -10.40 -32.74
C PRO A 52 -8.47 -11.82 -32.37
N GLU A 53 -9.44 -12.37 -33.10
CA GLU A 53 -9.84 -13.79 -33.04
C GLU A 53 -8.71 -14.73 -33.44
N PRO A 54 -8.53 -15.88 -32.77
CA PRO A 54 -7.57 -16.90 -33.19
C PRO A 54 -8.19 -17.75 -34.32
N SER A 55 -7.47 -17.83 -35.46
CA SER A 55 -7.82 -18.67 -36.60
C SER A 55 -7.72 -20.16 -36.25
N SER A 56 -8.82 -20.87 -36.53
CA SER A 56 -8.94 -22.33 -36.50
C SER A 56 -8.14 -22.97 -37.62
N GLN A 57 -7.19 -23.82 -37.30
CA GLN A 57 -6.67 -24.82 -38.26
C GLN A 57 -6.91 -26.23 -37.72
N THR A 58 -7.59 -27.01 -38.55
CA THR A 58 -7.97 -28.43 -38.38
C THR A 58 -6.76 -29.35 -38.52
N PRO A 59 -6.64 -30.44 -37.72
CA PRO A 59 -5.58 -31.41 -37.88
C PRO A 59 -5.87 -32.41 -39.00
N GLN A 60 -4.86 -32.69 -39.81
CA GLN A 60 -4.87 -33.85 -40.72
C GLN A 60 -4.22 -35.06 -40.04
N ASP A 61 -4.92 -36.20 -40.18
CA ASP A 61 -4.49 -37.56 -39.85
C ASP A 61 -3.26 -37.99 -40.67
N ILE A 62 -2.29 -38.64 -40.00
CA ILE A 62 -1.42 -39.64 -40.61
C ILE A 62 -1.16 -40.77 -39.60
N SER A 63 -1.44 -41.97 -40.05
CA SER A 63 -1.42 -43.26 -39.38
C SER A 63 -0.04 -43.83 -39.15
N THR A 64 0.08 -44.59 -38.05
CA THR A 64 0.78 -45.87 -37.77
C THR A 64 2.18 -46.11 -38.31
N ASP A 65 3.16 -46.38 -37.40
CA ASP A 65 3.84 -47.68 -37.35
C ASP A 65 4.47 -47.93 -35.96
N GLU A 66 4.27 -49.15 -35.49
CA GLU A 66 4.81 -49.70 -34.25
C GLU A 66 6.32 -49.96 -34.36
N ASN A 67 7.11 -49.58 -33.33
CA ASN A 67 8.21 -50.42 -32.90
C ASN A 67 8.59 -50.14 -31.43
N SER A 68 8.45 -51.17 -30.61
CA SER A 68 8.78 -51.27 -29.22
C SER A 68 10.28 -51.20 -28.98
N THR A 69 10.73 -50.28 -28.13
CA THR A 69 11.96 -50.44 -27.38
C THR A 69 11.79 -49.81 -25.98
N GLU A 70 11.82 -50.64 -24.96
CA GLU A 70 11.87 -50.22 -23.56
C GLU A 70 13.06 -49.32 -23.33
N HIS A 71 12.81 -48.04 -23.03
CA HIS A 71 13.75 -47.14 -22.39
C HIS A 71 13.23 -46.76 -21.01
N LYS A 72 13.94 -47.25 -20.02
CA LYS A 72 13.86 -46.88 -18.61
C LYS A 72 13.82 -45.36 -18.47
N GLN A 73 12.64 -44.82 -18.18
CA GLN A 73 12.44 -43.40 -17.92
C GLN A 73 13.04 -43.09 -16.56
N GLU A 74 14.22 -42.52 -16.56
CA GLU A 74 14.75 -41.77 -15.42
C GLU A 74 13.88 -40.56 -15.24
N ASP A 75 13.06 -40.58 -14.19
CA ASP A 75 12.28 -39.41 -13.73
C ASP A 75 13.23 -38.31 -13.28
N THR A 76 13.78 -37.55 -14.20
CA THR A 76 14.32 -36.23 -13.93
C THR A 76 13.15 -35.29 -13.66
N ASN A 77 12.77 -35.22 -12.40
CA ASN A 77 11.87 -34.22 -11.86
C ASN A 77 12.57 -32.86 -12.01
N LEU A 78 12.52 -32.29 -13.23
CA LEU A 78 12.84 -30.88 -13.45
C LEU A 78 11.76 -30.10 -12.72
N ALA A 79 12.05 -29.73 -11.46
CA ALA A 79 11.28 -28.70 -10.76
C ALA A 79 11.26 -27.48 -11.67
N THR A 80 10.14 -27.27 -12.36
CA THR A 80 9.88 -26.05 -13.13
C THR A 80 10.07 -24.90 -12.16
N ASP A 81 11.04 -24.08 -12.46
CA ASP A 81 11.45 -22.89 -11.72
C ASP A 81 10.31 -21.87 -11.81
N THR A 82 9.30 -22.02 -10.96
CA THR A 82 8.08 -21.20 -11.01
C THR A 82 8.32 -19.95 -10.19
N ILE A 83 8.52 -18.83 -10.89
CA ILE A 83 8.43 -17.49 -10.30
C ILE A 83 6.98 -17.25 -9.88
N GLN A 84 6.75 -17.03 -8.61
CA GLN A 84 5.45 -16.67 -8.06
C GLN A 84 5.44 -15.20 -7.64
N GLN A 85 4.38 -14.49 -7.96
CA GLN A 85 4.20 -13.08 -7.58
C GLN A 85 2.83 -12.91 -6.93
N GLU A 86 2.80 -12.15 -5.86
CA GLU A 86 1.57 -11.75 -5.17
C GLU A 86 1.59 -10.25 -4.92
N LYS A 87 0.51 -9.54 -5.27
CA LYS A 87 0.41 -8.08 -5.11
C LYS A 87 -0.99 -7.66 -4.72
N LEU A 88 -1.10 -6.78 -3.74
CA LEU A 88 -2.34 -6.07 -3.45
C LEU A 88 -2.49 -4.88 -4.41
N ALA A 89 -3.69 -4.68 -4.95
CA ALA A 89 -4.01 -3.61 -5.90
C ALA A 89 -4.23 -2.26 -5.16
N ILE A 90 -3.24 -1.83 -4.41
CA ILE A 90 -3.29 -0.59 -3.63
C ILE A 90 -2.95 0.59 -4.54
N ILE A 91 -3.80 1.64 -4.50
CA ILE A 91 -3.56 2.89 -5.23
C ILE A 91 -2.63 3.76 -4.39
N GLN A 92 -1.55 4.25 -5.01
CA GLN A 92 -0.56 5.07 -4.35
C GLN A 92 -1.09 6.44 -3.95
N SER A 93 -0.58 6.94 -2.81
CA SER A 93 -0.65 8.34 -2.40
C SER A 93 0.76 8.88 -2.17
N VAL A 94 1.01 10.12 -2.59
CA VAL A 94 2.24 10.85 -2.27
C VAL A 94 2.05 11.57 -0.94
N GLN A 95 3.08 11.58 -0.09
CA GLN A 95 3.01 12.32 1.19
C GLN A 95 2.94 13.83 0.96
N GLU A 96 2.08 14.50 1.72
CA GLU A 96 1.82 15.94 1.59
C GLU A 96 2.85 16.82 2.32
N ASN A 97 3.56 16.25 3.31
CA ASN A 97 4.59 16.90 4.11
C ASN A 97 5.78 15.96 4.32
N ASN A 98 6.96 16.51 4.64
CA ASN A 98 8.19 15.73 4.82
C ASN A 98 8.12 14.70 5.96
N TYR A 99 7.22 14.86 6.92
CA TYR A 99 7.01 13.97 8.06
C TYR A 99 5.71 13.13 7.97
N TYR A 100 5.08 13.05 6.78
CA TYR A 100 3.81 12.34 6.53
C TYR A 100 3.97 10.97 5.84
N CYS A 101 5.17 10.37 5.85
CA CYS A 101 5.37 9.06 5.26
C CYS A 101 4.44 7.98 5.87
N VAL A 102 4.30 7.96 7.19
CA VAL A 102 3.37 7.05 7.89
C VAL A 102 1.91 7.36 7.53
N THR A 103 1.50 8.62 7.56
CA THR A 103 0.12 9.01 7.25
C THR A 103 -0.29 8.66 5.82
N ALA A 104 0.62 8.83 4.86
CA ALA A 104 0.39 8.45 3.46
C ALA A 104 0.26 6.93 3.30
N CYS A 105 1.12 6.15 3.96
CA CYS A 105 1.04 4.68 3.95
C CYS A 105 -0.26 4.17 4.58
N ILE A 106 -0.69 4.74 5.71
CA ILE A 106 -1.98 4.40 6.34
C ILE A 106 -3.15 4.81 5.42
N GLN A 107 -3.11 6.00 4.82
CA GLN A 107 -4.15 6.46 3.90
C GLN A 107 -4.34 5.48 2.73
N MET A 108 -3.26 5.02 2.11
CA MET A 108 -3.30 4.01 1.06
C MET A 108 -3.98 2.72 1.53
N THR A 109 -3.62 2.23 2.71
CA THR A 109 -4.16 1.01 3.30
C THR A 109 -5.64 1.13 3.62
N LEU A 110 -6.06 2.21 4.29
CA LEU A 110 -7.47 2.43 4.66
C LEU A 110 -8.38 2.61 3.44
N ARG A 111 -7.90 3.27 2.38
CA ARG A 111 -8.61 3.40 1.11
C ARG A 111 -8.73 2.06 0.39
N TYR A 112 -7.69 1.25 0.39
CA TYR A 112 -7.69 -0.09 -0.21
C TYR A 112 -8.75 -0.99 0.43
N HIS A 113 -8.89 -0.95 1.76
CA HIS A 113 -9.90 -1.70 2.49
C HIS A 113 -11.28 -1.05 2.50
N HIS A 114 -11.47 0.10 1.83
CA HIS A 114 -12.73 0.87 1.86
C HIS A 114 -13.21 1.19 3.29
N ALA A 115 -12.29 1.22 4.26
CA ALA A 115 -12.62 1.43 5.68
C ALA A 115 -13.04 2.87 5.95
N VAL A 116 -12.24 3.83 5.51
CA VAL A 116 -12.51 5.27 5.63
C VAL A 116 -11.67 6.05 4.62
N ASN A 117 -12.17 7.24 4.22
CA ASN A 117 -11.43 8.14 3.34
C ASN A 117 -11.08 9.42 4.10
N LEU A 118 -9.96 9.39 4.81
CA LEU A 118 -9.41 10.54 5.54
C LEU A 118 -8.29 11.21 4.73
N SER A 119 -8.14 12.52 4.91
CA SER A 119 -6.95 13.25 4.46
C SER A 119 -5.73 12.87 5.29
N GLN A 120 -4.52 13.12 4.77
CA GLN A 120 -3.29 12.89 5.54
C GLN A 120 -3.23 13.77 6.78
N SER A 121 -3.75 14.99 6.75
CA SER A 121 -3.80 15.87 7.92
C SER A 121 -4.76 15.38 9.01
N GLU A 122 -5.91 14.80 8.66
CA GLU A 122 -6.81 14.17 9.64
C GLU A 122 -6.19 12.93 10.26
N LEU A 123 -5.48 12.12 9.46
CA LEU A 123 -4.71 10.99 9.96
C LEU A 123 -3.56 11.43 10.88
N ALA A 124 -2.83 12.49 10.51
CA ALA A 124 -1.75 13.03 11.34
C ALA A 124 -2.21 13.45 12.73
N GLN A 125 -3.42 14.02 12.82
CA GLN A 125 -4.03 14.37 14.13
C GLN A 125 -4.33 13.12 14.97
N GLN A 126 -4.89 12.08 14.38
CA GLN A 126 -5.21 10.84 15.07
C GLN A 126 -3.97 10.03 15.46
N LEU A 127 -2.91 10.15 14.68
CA LEU A 127 -1.61 9.53 14.88
C LEU A 127 -0.69 10.33 15.82
N HIS A 128 -1.13 11.49 16.30
CA HIS A 128 -0.32 12.43 17.07
C HIS A 128 1.02 12.76 16.39
N THR A 129 1.00 12.80 15.03
CA THR A 129 2.21 13.02 14.23
C THR A 129 2.84 14.36 14.55
N ASP A 130 4.10 14.34 14.97
CA ASP A 130 4.90 15.51 15.30
C ASP A 130 5.77 15.93 14.10
N PRO A 131 5.89 17.24 13.80
CA PRO A 131 6.70 17.70 12.67
C PRO A 131 8.22 17.40 12.79
N VAL A 132 8.71 17.12 13.99
CA VAL A 132 10.14 16.88 14.27
C VAL A 132 10.43 15.39 14.42
N THR A 133 9.60 14.68 15.19
CA THR A 133 9.83 13.25 15.52
C THR A 133 9.02 12.29 14.66
N GLY A 134 8.05 12.78 13.87
CA GLY A 134 7.21 11.94 13.03
C GLY A 134 6.06 11.27 13.78
N THR A 135 5.83 9.99 13.55
CA THR A 135 4.71 9.22 14.11
C THR A 135 5.22 8.00 14.85
N GLU A 136 4.75 7.81 16.08
CA GLU A 136 5.05 6.61 16.86
C GLU A 136 4.43 5.36 16.22
N TYR A 137 5.21 4.29 16.09
CA TYR A 137 4.73 3.04 15.46
C TYR A 137 3.61 2.37 16.25
N ALA A 138 3.55 2.58 17.56
CA ALA A 138 2.46 2.09 18.39
C ALA A 138 1.13 2.78 18.03
N ASP A 139 1.14 4.11 17.85
CA ASP A 139 -0.05 4.87 17.45
C ASP A 139 -0.52 4.45 16.04
N MET A 140 0.43 4.21 15.13
CA MET A 140 0.15 3.67 13.81
C MET A 140 -0.60 2.33 13.88
N ALA A 141 -0.11 1.38 14.70
CA ALA A 141 -0.76 0.08 14.86
C ALA A 141 -2.17 0.21 15.48
N VAL A 142 -2.34 1.08 16.47
CA VAL A 142 -3.65 1.35 17.09
C VAL A 142 -4.64 1.94 16.09
N VAL A 143 -4.24 2.94 15.30
CA VAL A 143 -5.11 3.56 14.28
C VAL A 143 -5.53 2.54 13.22
N LEU A 144 -4.60 1.73 12.69
CA LEU A 144 -4.91 0.64 11.76
C LEU A 144 -5.89 -0.37 12.37
N ASN A 145 -5.65 -0.78 13.62
CA ASN A 145 -6.52 -1.74 14.31
C ASN A 145 -7.93 -1.17 14.57
N THR A 146 -8.03 0.12 14.89
CA THR A 146 -9.32 0.79 15.09
C THR A 146 -10.17 0.73 13.83
N TYR A 147 -9.61 1.06 12.67
CA TYR A 147 -10.37 1.13 11.42
C TYR A 147 -10.59 -0.22 10.74
N LEU A 148 -9.62 -1.14 10.83
CA LEU A 148 -9.66 -2.40 10.08
C LEU A 148 -10.18 -3.59 10.92
N PHE A 149 -9.96 -3.55 12.23
CA PHE A 149 -10.30 -4.67 13.12
C PHE A 149 -11.25 -4.28 14.26
N HIS A 150 -11.69 -3.01 14.32
CA HIS A 150 -12.55 -2.47 15.39
C HIS A 150 -11.96 -2.65 16.80
N LYS A 151 -10.65 -2.48 16.94
CA LYS A 151 -9.88 -2.59 18.18
C LYS A 151 -9.03 -1.35 18.38
N ASP A 152 -9.11 -0.75 19.56
CA ASP A 152 -8.34 0.44 19.97
C ASP A 152 -7.01 0.09 20.68
N THR A 153 -6.53 -1.13 20.50
CA THR A 153 -5.33 -1.67 21.15
C THR A 153 -4.49 -2.49 20.19
N ILE A 154 -3.23 -2.71 20.52
CA ILE A 154 -2.37 -3.66 19.83
C ILE A 154 -2.76 -5.07 20.29
N PRO A 155 -3.15 -5.98 19.36
CA PRO A 155 -3.63 -7.30 19.70
C PRO A 155 -2.51 -8.21 20.24
N THR A 156 -2.92 -9.23 20.98
CA THR A 156 -2.02 -10.32 21.40
C THR A 156 -1.61 -11.20 20.21
N ALA A 157 -0.65 -12.10 20.40
CA ALA A 157 -0.08 -12.90 19.32
C ALA A 157 -1.09 -13.77 18.55
N THR A 158 -2.22 -14.12 19.16
CA THR A 158 -3.25 -15.01 18.58
C THR A 158 -4.46 -14.28 17.99
N GLU A 159 -4.51 -12.96 18.11
CA GLU A 159 -5.62 -12.16 17.60
C GLU A 159 -5.28 -11.53 16.26
N ALA A 160 -6.28 -11.30 15.40
CA ALA A 160 -6.10 -10.51 14.17
C ALA A 160 -5.85 -9.03 14.49
N GLY A 161 -4.98 -8.40 13.70
CA GLY A 161 -4.66 -6.99 13.77
C GLY A 161 -3.16 -6.69 13.66
N TYR A 162 -2.85 -5.43 13.43
CA TYR A 162 -1.49 -4.93 13.24
C TYR A 162 -0.68 -4.86 14.55
N ARG A 163 0.59 -5.22 14.46
CA ARG A 163 1.58 -5.24 15.55
C ARG A 163 2.85 -4.56 15.12
N VAL A 164 3.58 -4.03 16.08
CA VAL A 164 4.91 -3.48 15.88
C VAL A 164 5.95 -4.55 16.21
N GLN A 165 6.88 -4.80 15.28
CA GLN A 165 8.10 -5.55 15.54
C GLN A 165 9.28 -4.59 15.52
N THR A 166 9.80 -4.27 16.69
CA THR A 166 11.07 -3.55 16.80
C THR A 166 12.22 -4.49 16.46
N LEU A 167 13.18 -3.97 15.71
CA LEU A 167 14.43 -4.61 15.35
C LEU A 167 15.60 -3.92 16.05
N LYS A 168 16.79 -4.49 15.92
CA LYS A 168 18.06 -3.88 16.37
C LYS A 168 19.06 -3.96 15.22
N ALA A 169 19.90 -2.97 15.09
CA ALA A 169 20.99 -2.97 14.13
C ALA A 169 21.95 -4.18 14.26
N THR A 170 21.95 -4.84 15.43
CA THR A 170 22.75 -6.04 15.72
C THR A 170 21.99 -7.35 15.48
N ASP A 171 20.73 -7.30 15.05
CA ASP A 171 19.97 -8.51 14.78
C ASP A 171 20.56 -9.24 13.56
N ASP A 172 20.49 -10.55 13.59
CA ASP A 172 20.92 -11.40 12.47
C ASP A 172 20.05 -11.15 11.24
N ALA A 173 20.69 -10.70 10.15
CA ALA A 173 20.00 -10.28 8.94
C ALA A 173 19.25 -11.43 8.26
N GLU A 174 19.83 -12.65 8.24
CA GLU A 174 19.19 -13.81 7.61
C GLU A 174 17.96 -14.24 8.39
N LYS A 175 18.06 -14.33 9.71
CA LYS A 175 16.91 -14.63 10.57
C LYS A 175 15.82 -13.56 10.48
N THR A 176 16.20 -12.30 10.45
CA THR A 176 15.27 -11.18 10.27
C THR A 176 14.54 -11.29 8.93
N ALA A 177 15.29 -11.58 7.83
CA ALA A 177 14.72 -11.79 6.50
C ALA A 177 13.72 -12.98 6.48
N GLN A 178 14.04 -14.09 7.13
CA GLN A 178 13.16 -15.27 7.19
C GLN A 178 11.85 -14.93 7.92
N VAL A 179 11.91 -14.29 9.08
CA VAL A 179 10.71 -13.92 9.86
C VAL A 179 9.88 -12.86 9.13
N PHE A 180 10.52 -11.86 8.57
CA PHE A 180 9.84 -10.81 7.79
C PHE A 180 9.16 -11.40 6.56
N ALA A 181 9.82 -12.29 5.82
CA ALA A 181 9.26 -12.98 4.66
C ALA A 181 8.01 -13.78 5.01
N GLN A 182 8.02 -14.55 6.09
CA GLN A 182 6.86 -15.33 6.55
C GLN A 182 5.67 -14.41 6.88
N ARG A 183 5.91 -13.29 7.56
CA ARG A 183 4.89 -12.32 7.92
C ARG A 183 4.34 -11.59 6.70
N CYS A 184 5.21 -11.14 5.78
CA CYS A 184 4.79 -10.53 4.53
C CYS A 184 3.95 -11.50 3.69
N GLU A 185 4.39 -12.74 3.52
CA GLU A 185 3.65 -13.74 2.77
C GLU A 185 2.26 -13.97 3.35
N GLN A 186 2.15 -14.12 4.67
CA GLN A 186 0.86 -14.32 5.32
C GLN A 186 -0.02 -13.08 5.18
N ASN A 187 0.49 -11.90 5.53
CA ASN A 187 -0.30 -10.66 5.48
C ASN A 187 -0.81 -10.35 4.08
N ILE A 188 0.05 -10.44 3.05
CA ILE A 188 -0.33 -10.18 1.67
C ILE A 188 -1.41 -11.18 1.19
N LYS A 189 -1.28 -12.47 1.53
CA LYS A 189 -2.32 -13.47 1.22
C LYS A 189 -3.64 -13.20 1.92
N ASP A 190 -3.59 -12.66 3.13
CA ASP A 190 -4.80 -12.26 3.88
C ASP A 190 -5.37 -10.91 3.42
N GLY A 191 -4.71 -10.23 2.47
CA GLY A 191 -5.16 -8.95 1.91
C GLY A 191 -4.62 -7.72 2.65
N TYR A 192 -3.66 -7.86 3.56
CA TYR A 192 -3.12 -6.77 4.37
C TYR A 192 -1.67 -6.44 3.99
N PRO A 193 -1.34 -5.17 3.66
CA PRO A 193 0.04 -4.76 3.41
C PRO A 193 0.86 -4.75 4.71
N VAL A 194 2.19 -4.78 4.55
CA VAL A 194 3.14 -4.63 5.67
C VAL A 194 3.85 -3.29 5.53
N PHE A 195 4.18 -2.66 6.65
CA PHE A 195 4.87 -1.37 6.66
C PHE A 195 6.30 -1.58 7.15
N ALA A 196 7.27 -1.05 6.43
CA ALA A 196 8.68 -1.16 6.76
C ALA A 196 9.28 0.21 7.06
N ALA A 197 9.85 0.37 8.25
CA ALA A 197 10.65 1.55 8.61
C ALA A 197 12.07 1.34 8.09
N VAL A 198 12.52 2.22 7.19
CA VAL A 198 13.76 2.08 6.44
C VAL A 198 14.64 3.32 6.53
N ASP A 199 15.94 3.16 6.44
CA ASP A 199 16.83 4.27 6.17
C ASP A 199 16.73 4.68 4.69
N LEU A 200 16.38 5.93 4.46
CA LEU A 200 16.14 6.46 3.12
C LEU A 200 17.40 6.40 2.24
N HIS A 201 18.58 6.69 2.81
CA HIS A 201 19.85 6.62 2.10
C HIS A 201 20.22 5.20 1.69
N ALA A 202 19.91 4.22 2.53
CA ALA A 202 20.18 2.81 2.22
C ALA A 202 19.37 2.31 1.01
N LEU A 203 18.14 2.78 0.83
CA LEU A 203 17.34 2.47 -0.37
C LEU A 203 17.70 3.37 -1.56
N TYR A 204 18.06 4.62 -1.31
CA TYR A 204 18.33 5.63 -2.34
C TYR A 204 19.63 6.37 -2.03
N PRO A 205 20.80 5.87 -2.47
CA PRO A 205 22.10 6.43 -2.11
C PRO A 205 22.33 7.90 -2.50
N SER A 206 21.50 8.44 -3.39
CA SER A 206 21.52 9.87 -3.75
C SER A 206 20.78 10.78 -2.78
N LEU A 207 19.99 10.22 -1.84
CA LEU A 207 19.23 10.97 -0.86
C LEU A 207 19.92 11.00 0.51
N PRO A 208 19.58 11.97 1.39
CA PRO A 208 20.15 12.02 2.74
C PRO A 208 19.65 10.85 3.59
N GLN A 209 20.40 10.54 4.65
CA GLN A 209 19.98 9.61 5.68
C GLN A 209 18.78 10.20 6.43
N ALA A 210 17.73 9.40 6.53
CA ALA A 210 16.51 9.75 7.27
C ALA A 210 15.69 8.50 7.57
N ASN A 211 14.99 8.50 8.72
CA ASN A 211 13.94 7.53 9.01
C ASN A 211 12.76 7.72 8.05
N HIS A 212 12.34 6.65 7.38
CA HIS A 212 11.27 6.70 6.39
C HIS A 212 10.37 5.47 6.47
N MET A 213 9.08 5.63 6.15
CA MET A 213 8.12 4.54 6.10
C MET A 213 7.72 4.26 4.66
N VAL A 214 7.81 2.98 4.27
CA VAL A 214 7.33 2.48 2.99
C VAL A 214 6.27 1.38 3.19
N LEU A 215 5.40 1.20 2.18
CA LEU A 215 4.35 0.20 2.20
C LEU A 215 4.72 -0.99 1.32
N VAL A 216 4.92 -2.15 1.93
CA VAL A 216 5.13 -3.42 1.22
C VAL A 216 3.76 -3.98 0.83
N HIS A 217 3.45 -3.94 -0.47
CA HIS A 217 2.16 -4.37 -0.98
C HIS A 217 2.21 -5.67 -1.78
N GLY A 218 3.38 -6.30 -1.87
CA GLY A 218 3.54 -7.56 -2.58
C GLY A 218 4.97 -8.10 -2.53
N TYR A 219 5.16 -9.27 -3.12
CA TYR A 219 6.45 -9.95 -3.18
C TYR A 219 6.59 -10.81 -4.44
N GLN A 220 7.84 -11.15 -4.77
CA GLN A 220 8.21 -12.20 -5.72
C GLN A 220 8.92 -13.33 -4.98
N LYS A 221 8.56 -14.58 -5.31
CA LYS A 221 9.20 -15.80 -4.80
C LYS A 221 9.82 -16.60 -5.92
N GLU A 222 10.99 -17.14 -5.65
CA GLU A 222 11.69 -18.13 -6.46
C GLU A 222 12.13 -19.26 -5.54
N HIS A 223 11.99 -20.51 -5.96
CA HIS A 223 12.34 -21.68 -5.16
C HIS A 223 11.77 -21.63 -3.72
N ASN A 224 10.53 -21.20 -3.58
CA ASN A 224 9.85 -21.03 -2.30
C ASN A 224 10.48 -20.00 -1.34
N ARG A 225 11.35 -19.11 -1.83
CA ARG A 225 11.99 -18.01 -1.08
C ARG A 225 11.59 -16.66 -1.69
N ILE A 226 11.24 -15.69 -0.87
CA ILE A 226 11.01 -14.32 -1.33
C ILE A 226 12.35 -13.73 -1.74
N THR A 227 12.44 -13.30 -3.01
CA THR A 227 13.64 -12.68 -3.60
C THR A 227 13.50 -11.17 -3.72
N SER A 228 12.28 -10.66 -3.85
CA SER A 228 12.02 -9.22 -3.97
C SER A 228 10.69 -8.83 -3.34
N TYR A 229 10.60 -7.57 -2.92
CA TYR A 229 9.39 -6.94 -2.42
C TYR A 229 8.93 -5.82 -3.35
N TYR A 230 7.63 -5.70 -3.52
CA TYR A 230 6.97 -4.61 -4.23
C TYR A 230 6.54 -3.55 -3.23
N ILE A 231 7.02 -2.34 -3.44
CA ILE A 231 6.92 -1.22 -2.51
C ILE A 231 6.10 -0.09 -3.13
N LEU A 232 5.25 0.53 -2.32
CA LEU A 232 4.69 1.86 -2.56
C LEU A 232 5.42 2.84 -1.65
N ASP A 233 6.22 3.71 -2.26
CA ASP A 233 6.96 4.73 -1.54
C ASP A 233 6.25 6.09 -1.69
N PRO A 234 5.79 6.71 -0.59
CA PRO A 234 5.07 7.97 -0.64
C PRO A 234 5.97 9.21 -0.84
N TYR A 235 7.29 9.08 -0.79
CA TYR A 235 8.22 10.21 -0.78
C TYR A 235 8.26 10.93 -2.13
N PRO A 236 8.03 12.28 -2.19
CA PRO A 236 7.95 13.01 -3.45
C PRO A 236 9.23 12.90 -4.33
N PRO A 237 10.47 12.98 -3.80
CA PRO A 237 11.67 12.91 -4.61
C PRO A 237 11.92 11.58 -5.32
N VAL A 238 11.28 10.48 -4.90
CA VAL A 238 11.44 9.16 -5.54
C VAL A 238 10.32 8.83 -6.52
N GLN A 239 9.36 9.75 -6.71
CA GLN A 239 8.31 9.58 -7.71
C GLN A 239 8.90 9.72 -9.11
N ASP A 240 8.60 8.78 -10.01
CA ASP A 240 8.99 8.87 -11.42
C ASP A 240 7.74 9.05 -12.32
N ALA A 241 7.96 9.44 -13.59
CA ALA A 241 6.88 9.78 -14.50
C ALA A 241 6.03 8.57 -14.96
N VAL A 242 6.55 7.35 -14.83
CA VAL A 242 5.90 6.13 -15.34
C VAL A 242 5.31 5.31 -14.19
N TYR A 243 6.12 5.03 -13.18
CA TYR A 243 5.75 4.13 -12.08
C TYR A 243 5.44 4.87 -10.79
N GLN A 244 5.60 6.20 -10.77
CA GLN A 244 5.43 7.01 -9.57
C GLN A 244 6.31 6.48 -8.42
N GLY A 245 5.75 6.15 -7.27
CA GLY A 245 6.47 5.54 -6.15
C GLY A 245 6.42 4.01 -6.10
N LEU A 246 5.97 3.34 -7.17
CA LEU A 246 6.10 1.89 -7.30
C LEU A 246 7.57 1.51 -7.45
N LYS A 247 8.11 0.77 -6.48
CA LYS A 247 9.51 0.34 -6.45
C LYS A 247 9.59 -1.16 -6.22
N THR A 248 10.69 -1.74 -6.63
CA THR A 248 11.03 -3.15 -6.33
C THR A 248 12.42 -3.17 -5.75
N PHE A 249 12.55 -3.77 -4.58
CA PHE A 249 13.84 -3.98 -3.92
C PHE A 249 14.03 -5.48 -3.68
N THR A 250 15.27 -5.94 -3.75
CA THR A 250 15.60 -7.29 -3.31
C THR A 250 15.32 -7.46 -1.82
N ALA A 251 15.15 -8.70 -1.40
CA ALA A 251 14.95 -8.99 0.03
C ALA A 251 16.15 -8.51 0.87
N GLU A 252 17.36 -8.61 0.34
CA GLU A 252 18.58 -8.15 1.00
C GLU A 252 18.60 -6.63 1.17
N GLU A 253 18.32 -5.87 0.10
CA GLU A 253 18.27 -4.40 0.15
C GLU A 253 17.26 -3.89 1.17
N LEU A 254 16.03 -4.44 1.19
CA LEU A 254 14.99 -3.99 2.11
C LEU A 254 15.34 -4.32 3.56
N ILE A 255 15.82 -5.54 3.84
CA ILE A 255 16.24 -5.95 5.19
C ILE A 255 17.41 -5.11 5.67
N HIS A 256 18.40 -4.87 4.82
CA HIS A 256 19.52 -3.98 5.16
C HIS A 256 19.02 -2.58 5.53
N ALA A 257 18.17 -1.98 4.69
CA ALA A 257 17.63 -0.64 4.94
C ALA A 257 16.80 -0.56 6.24
N MET A 258 16.09 -1.63 6.61
CA MET A 258 15.41 -1.69 7.90
C MET A 258 16.39 -1.77 9.08
N LEU A 259 17.45 -2.60 8.98
CA LEU A 259 18.39 -2.83 10.08
C LEU A 259 19.29 -1.62 10.37
N VAL A 260 19.62 -0.82 9.34
CA VAL A 260 20.45 0.38 9.49
C VAL A 260 19.63 1.64 9.77
N ASN A 261 18.29 1.54 9.80
CA ASN A 261 17.43 2.66 10.14
C ASN A 261 17.68 3.13 11.59
N GLU A 262 17.45 4.40 11.86
CA GLU A 262 17.55 4.99 13.21
C GLU A 262 16.57 4.34 14.19
N GLU A 263 15.37 4.01 13.72
CA GLU A 263 14.32 3.33 14.48
C GLU A 263 13.89 2.04 13.78
N PRO A 264 14.71 0.97 13.84
CA PRO A 264 14.48 -0.24 13.07
C PRO A 264 13.19 -0.95 13.49
N ALA A 265 12.22 -1.05 12.60
CA ALA A 265 10.94 -1.71 12.88
C ALA A 265 10.18 -2.07 11.61
N TYR A 266 9.15 -2.90 11.76
CA TYR A 266 8.08 -3.06 10.79
C TYR A 266 6.74 -3.33 11.48
N ILE A 267 5.64 -3.02 10.78
CA ILE A 267 4.28 -3.17 11.29
C ILE A 267 3.55 -4.15 10.37
N TRP A 268 3.00 -5.21 10.97
CA TRP A 268 2.46 -6.37 10.27
C TRP A 268 1.21 -6.93 10.90
#